data_80bf6d64f0226248daeaf44390ecaee8
#
_entry.id   80bf6d64f0226248daeaf44390ecaee8
#
_cell.length_a   1.000
_cell.length_b   1.000
_cell.length_c   1.000
_cell.angle_alpha   90.00
_cell.angle_beta   90.00
_cell.angle_gamma   90.00
#
_symmetry.space_group_name_H-M   'P 1'
#
loop_
_entity.id
_entity.type
_entity.pdbx_description
1 polymer ?
#
loop_
_entity_poly.entity_id
_entity_poly.type
_entity_poly.pdbx_seq_one_letter_code
_entity_poly.pdbx_strand_id
1 'polypeptide(L)'
;MACLCVPGLPATAYADVSCPMAIEVDEKLVAPQPGWTEGQSGLPTELAGISVFDGPPEELAELVPDDGAHAGDMRSDIWNLPRNDRGYWLTCRYSSTTVTLTRQLPATVTRCEAVYEKGIHFVGGDPVVRSTACGPAD
;
A
#
# COMPACT_ATOMS: atom_id res chain seq x y z
N MET A 1 -38.71 5.83 -36.54
CA MET A 1 -37.35 5.31 -36.39
C MET A 1 -36.88 5.65 -34.99
N ALA A 2 -36.82 4.63 -34.12
CA ALA A 2 -36.30 4.82 -32.76
C ALA A 2 -34.79 4.69 -32.82
N CYS A 3 -34.09 5.77 -32.48
CA CYS A 3 -32.64 5.73 -32.31
C CYS A 3 -32.34 5.03 -30.99
N LEU A 4 -31.91 3.77 -31.06
CA LEU A 4 -31.39 3.05 -29.92
C LEU A 4 -30.02 3.62 -29.60
N CYS A 5 -29.97 4.60 -28.69
CA CYS A 5 -28.72 4.95 -28.03
C CYS A 5 -28.30 3.79 -27.17
N VAL A 6 -27.37 2.98 -27.65
CA VAL A 6 -26.64 2.04 -26.82
C VAL A 6 -25.81 2.86 -25.85
N PRO A 7 -26.05 2.78 -24.52
CA PRO A 7 -25.16 3.45 -23.60
C PRO A 7 -23.78 2.84 -23.79
N GLY A 8 -22.81 3.67 -24.21
CA GLY A 8 -21.44 3.27 -24.32
C GLY A 8 -21.00 2.67 -22.97
N LEU A 9 -20.42 1.48 -23.00
CA LEU A 9 -19.76 0.90 -21.84
C LEU A 9 -18.79 1.95 -21.29
N PRO A 10 -18.80 2.23 -19.98
CA PRO A 10 -17.82 3.13 -19.43
C PRO A 10 -16.45 2.55 -19.76
N ALA A 11 -15.59 3.37 -20.37
CA ALA A 11 -14.20 3.01 -20.51
C ALA A 11 -13.72 2.57 -19.11
N THR A 12 -13.38 1.30 -18.94
CA THR A 12 -12.73 0.83 -17.72
C THR A 12 -11.39 1.55 -17.65
N ALA A 13 -11.39 2.73 -17.00
CA ALA A 13 -10.15 3.30 -16.55
C ALA A 13 -9.47 2.21 -15.73
N TYR A 14 -8.26 1.81 -16.10
CA TYR A 14 -7.46 0.91 -15.28
C TYR A 14 -7.22 1.65 -13.97
N ALA A 15 -8.06 1.35 -12.96
CA ALA A 15 -7.90 1.95 -11.64
C ALA A 15 -6.58 1.46 -11.07
N ASP A 16 -5.69 2.38 -10.76
CA ASP A 16 -4.47 2.07 -10.07
C ASP A 16 -4.81 1.38 -8.75
N VAL A 17 -4.02 0.37 -8.40
CA VAL A 17 -4.12 -0.28 -7.10
C VAL A 17 -3.44 0.63 -6.08
N SER A 18 -4.15 1.00 -5.05
CA SER A 18 -3.62 1.81 -3.96
C SER A 18 -3.98 1.21 -2.61
N CYS A 19 -3.15 1.49 -1.61
CA CYS A 19 -3.40 1.07 -0.24
C CYS A 19 -4.44 1.98 0.42
N PRO A 20 -5.36 1.42 1.23
CA PRO A 20 -6.16 2.25 2.14
C PRO A 20 -5.26 3.10 3.03
N MET A 21 -5.57 4.38 3.18
CA MET A 21 -4.75 5.33 3.94
C MET A 21 -4.81 5.09 5.44
N ALA A 22 -5.88 4.47 5.92
CA ALA A 22 -6.05 4.08 7.31
C ALA A 22 -6.92 2.82 7.40
N ILE A 23 -6.69 2.02 8.43
CA ILE A 23 -7.50 0.85 8.74
C ILE A 23 -7.89 0.85 10.22
N GLU A 24 -8.98 0.19 10.52
CA GLU A 24 -9.36 -0.09 11.90
C GLU A 24 -8.96 -1.52 12.24
N VAL A 25 -8.29 -1.70 13.37
CA VAL A 25 -7.86 -3.01 13.85
C VAL A 25 -8.35 -3.23 15.28
N ASP A 26 -8.72 -4.48 15.58
CA ASP A 26 -9.04 -4.94 16.92
C ASP A 26 -7.97 -5.95 17.32
N GLU A 27 -6.98 -5.48 18.06
CA GLU A 27 -5.85 -6.31 18.51
C GLU A 27 -6.05 -6.69 19.98
N LYS A 28 -5.79 -7.96 20.29
CA LYS A 28 -5.95 -8.50 21.65
C LYS A 28 -4.69 -9.20 22.09
N LEU A 29 -4.42 -9.10 23.38
CA LEU A 29 -3.36 -9.91 24.00
C LEU A 29 -3.66 -11.40 23.78
N VAL A 30 -2.63 -12.15 23.40
CA VAL A 30 -2.71 -13.61 23.30
C VAL A 30 -2.84 -14.24 24.70
N ALA A 31 -2.18 -13.61 25.68
CA ALA A 31 -2.25 -14.05 27.07
C ALA A 31 -2.31 -12.85 28.00
N PRO A 32 -3.17 -12.88 29.04
CA PRO A 32 -3.22 -11.84 30.05
C PRO A 32 -1.88 -11.67 30.75
N GLN A 33 -1.54 -10.41 31.10
CA GLN A 33 -0.37 -10.11 31.91
C GLN A 33 -0.81 -9.82 33.34
N PRO A 34 -0.27 -10.55 34.37
CA PRO A 34 -0.66 -10.31 35.74
C PRO A 34 -0.38 -8.87 36.19
N GLY A 35 -1.39 -8.23 36.77
CA GLY A 35 -1.28 -6.87 37.26
C GLY A 35 -1.51 -5.78 36.19
N TRP A 36 -1.80 -6.17 34.94
CA TRP A 36 -2.06 -5.22 33.85
C TRP A 36 -3.45 -5.41 33.27
N THR A 37 -4.05 -4.32 32.82
CA THR A 37 -5.33 -4.33 32.12
C THR A 37 -5.09 -4.06 30.64
N GLU A 38 -5.69 -4.88 29.79
CA GLU A 38 -5.65 -4.65 28.35
C GLU A 38 -6.46 -3.40 27.99
N GLY A 39 -5.89 -2.57 27.13
CA GLY A 39 -6.58 -1.38 26.62
C GLY A 39 -6.37 -1.27 25.12
N GLN A 40 -7.22 -0.49 24.49
CA GLN A 40 -7.11 -0.17 23.07
C GLN A 40 -7.27 1.33 22.87
N SER A 41 -6.50 1.89 21.93
CA SER A 41 -6.56 3.31 21.67
C SER A 41 -7.86 3.75 20.97
N GLY A 42 -8.52 2.83 20.26
CA GLY A 42 -9.71 3.13 19.48
C GLY A 42 -9.48 4.03 18.26
N LEU A 43 -8.25 4.38 17.96
CA LEU A 43 -7.90 5.22 16.81
C LEU A 43 -7.55 4.35 15.60
N PRO A 44 -7.93 4.76 14.37
CA PRO A 44 -7.46 4.10 13.16
C PRO A 44 -5.94 4.13 13.07
N THR A 45 -5.36 3.08 12.48
CA THR A 45 -3.93 3.03 12.19
C THR A 45 -3.68 3.56 10.79
N GLU A 46 -2.69 4.42 10.66
CA GLU A 46 -2.36 5.07 9.39
C GLU A 46 -1.37 4.25 8.57
N LEU A 47 -1.48 4.38 7.25
CA LEU A 47 -0.56 3.75 6.32
C LEU A 47 0.87 4.25 6.57
N ALA A 48 1.79 3.32 6.79
CA ALA A 48 3.19 3.61 7.06
C ALA A 48 4.09 3.38 5.84
N GLY A 49 3.69 2.52 4.92
CA GLY A 49 4.46 2.21 3.72
C GLY A 49 3.94 1.01 2.97
N ILE A 50 4.65 0.66 1.92
CA ILE A 50 4.35 -0.53 1.12
C ILE A 50 5.57 -1.42 0.98
N SER A 51 5.31 -2.71 0.79
CA SER A 51 6.31 -3.69 0.34
C SER A 51 5.81 -4.32 -0.95
N VAL A 52 6.69 -4.50 -1.90
CA VAL A 52 6.41 -5.17 -3.16
C VAL A 52 7.22 -6.46 -3.23
N PHE A 53 6.57 -7.56 -3.59
CA PHE A 53 7.20 -8.89 -3.62
C PHE A 53 7.17 -9.47 -5.03
N ASP A 54 8.26 -10.12 -5.39
CA ASP A 54 8.36 -10.98 -6.57
C ASP A 54 7.87 -12.38 -6.20
N GLY A 55 6.62 -12.68 -6.53
CA GLY A 55 5.95 -13.88 -6.08
C GLY A 55 5.22 -13.70 -4.75
N PRO A 56 4.59 -14.77 -4.24
CA PRO A 56 3.84 -14.68 -2.99
C PRO A 56 4.71 -14.22 -1.81
N PRO A 57 4.18 -13.39 -0.90
CA PRO A 57 4.97 -12.86 0.22
C PRO A 57 5.60 -13.92 1.12
N GLU A 58 5.00 -15.11 1.19
CA GLU A 58 5.53 -16.24 1.97
C GLU A 58 6.91 -16.70 1.49
N GLU A 59 7.25 -16.42 0.24
CA GLU A 59 8.57 -16.74 -0.32
C GLU A 59 9.63 -15.70 0.06
N LEU A 60 9.25 -14.60 0.70
CA LEU A 60 10.12 -13.57 1.25
C LEU A 60 11.00 -12.85 0.21
N ALA A 61 10.57 -12.82 -1.05
CA ALA A 61 11.30 -12.14 -2.12
C ALA A 61 10.88 -10.67 -2.23
N GLU A 62 11.07 -9.89 -1.18
CA GLU A 62 10.77 -8.46 -1.16
C GLU A 62 11.73 -7.69 -2.06
N LEU A 63 11.17 -6.81 -2.90
CA LEU A 63 11.91 -5.97 -3.82
C LEU A 63 12.32 -4.67 -3.16
N VAL A 64 13.58 -4.30 -3.34
CA VAL A 64 14.07 -2.97 -2.99
C VAL A 64 13.60 -1.98 -4.07
N PRO A 65 13.21 -0.75 -3.72
CA PRO A 65 12.88 0.25 -4.74
C PRO A 65 14.03 0.44 -5.73
N ASP A 66 13.70 0.50 -7.02
CA ASP A 66 14.71 0.68 -8.08
C ASP A 66 15.19 2.12 -8.15
N ASP A 67 14.32 3.05 -7.81
CA ASP A 67 14.59 4.47 -7.92
C ASP A 67 13.88 5.21 -6.80
N GLY A 68 14.33 6.43 -6.56
CA GLY A 68 13.73 7.32 -5.60
C GLY A 68 13.96 8.76 -6.03
N ALA A 69 12.95 9.60 -5.84
CA ALA A 69 13.03 11.02 -6.14
C ALA A 69 12.84 11.84 -4.88
N HIS A 70 13.62 12.92 -4.78
CA HIS A 70 13.44 13.93 -3.75
C HIS A 70 13.09 15.24 -4.42
N ALA A 71 11.98 15.84 -4.02
CA ALA A 71 11.53 17.14 -4.52
C ALA A 71 11.02 17.96 -3.31
N GLY A 72 11.85 18.87 -2.81
CA GLY A 72 11.51 19.64 -1.62
C GLY A 72 11.35 18.73 -0.40
N ASP A 73 10.16 18.78 0.21
CA ASP A 73 9.79 17.96 1.36
C ASP A 73 9.18 16.59 0.98
N MET A 74 9.15 16.27 -0.31
CA MET A 74 8.59 15.02 -0.81
C MET A 74 9.69 14.05 -1.19
N ARG A 75 9.46 12.77 -0.89
CA ARG A 75 10.29 11.64 -1.33
C ARG A 75 9.39 10.60 -1.96
N SER A 76 9.82 10.00 -3.04
CA SER A 76 9.13 8.86 -3.62
C SER A 76 10.05 7.66 -3.74
N ASP A 77 9.48 6.48 -3.51
CA ASP A 77 10.10 5.19 -3.83
C ASP A 77 9.37 4.61 -5.02
N ILE A 78 10.12 4.12 -5.99
CA ILE A 78 9.59 3.61 -7.26
C ILE A 78 10.09 2.19 -7.48
N TRP A 79 9.18 1.28 -7.78
CA TRP A 79 9.47 -0.09 -8.20
C TRP A 79 9.07 -0.24 -9.66
N ASN A 80 10.01 -0.60 -10.51
CA ASN A 80 9.72 -1.02 -11.87
C ASN A 80 9.52 -2.53 -11.87
N LEU A 81 8.40 -2.98 -12.44
CA LEU A 81 7.97 -4.36 -12.38
C LEU A 81 7.95 -4.96 -13.78
N PRO A 82 9.12 -5.44 -14.28
CA PRO A 82 9.14 -6.13 -15.56
C PRO A 82 8.27 -7.38 -15.50
N ARG A 83 7.65 -7.70 -16.62
CA ARG A 83 6.75 -8.84 -16.70
C ARG A 83 7.43 -10.12 -16.23
N ASN A 84 6.76 -10.82 -15.30
CA ASN A 84 7.18 -12.14 -14.88
C ASN A 84 5.98 -13.08 -14.76
N ASP A 85 6.21 -14.38 -14.89
CA ASP A 85 5.14 -15.38 -14.86
C ASP A 85 4.66 -15.68 -13.44
N ARG A 86 5.41 -15.30 -12.42
CA ARG A 86 5.07 -15.53 -11.01
C ARG A 86 4.10 -14.50 -10.47
N GLY A 87 4.08 -13.31 -11.06
CA GLY A 87 3.31 -12.18 -10.59
C GLY A 87 4.01 -11.43 -9.44
N TYR A 88 3.41 -10.30 -9.09
CA TYR A 88 3.87 -9.45 -8.00
C TYR A 88 2.77 -9.29 -6.98
N TRP A 89 3.15 -9.12 -5.72
CA TRP A 89 2.25 -8.86 -4.60
C TRP A 89 2.57 -7.53 -3.96
N LEU A 90 1.51 -6.82 -3.58
CA LEU A 90 1.59 -5.58 -2.81
C LEU A 90 1.16 -5.86 -1.38
N THR A 91 1.96 -5.42 -0.43
CA THR A 91 1.61 -5.42 0.99
C THR A 91 1.58 -3.99 1.50
N CYS A 92 0.44 -3.60 2.05
CA CYS A 92 0.26 -2.33 2.72
C CYS A 92 0.58 -2.49 4.21
N ARG A 93 1.49 -1.68 4.71
CA ARG A 93 1.94 -1.72 6.11
C ARG A 93 1.41 -0.52 6.87
N TYR A 94 1.00 -0.74 8.10
CA TYR A 94 0.36 0.28 8.94
C TYR A 94 1.13 0.51 10.22
N SER A 95 1.06 1.75 10.74
CA SER A 95 1.73 2.16 11.98
C SER A 95 1.11 1.49 13.19
N SER A 96 1.94 1.13 14.15
CA SER A 96 1.51 0.64 15.47
C SER A 96 0.67 -0.63 15.46
N THR A 97 0.76 -1.42 14.39
CA THR A 97 0.11 -2.72 14.27
C THR A 97 0.97 -3.67 13.45
N THR A 98 0.81 -4.98 13.68
CA THR A 98 1.39 -6.02 12.84
C THR A 98 0.45 -6.46 11.72
N VAL A 99 -0.77 -5.95 11.70
CA VAL A 99 -1.75 -6.25 10.65
C VAL A 99 -1.30 -5.57 9.35
N THR A 100 -1.30 -6.34 8.28
CA THR A 100 -1.00 -5.87 6.93
C THR A 100 -2.13 -6.25 5.98
N LEU A 101 -2.23 -5.52 4.87
CA LEU A 101 -3.12 -5.89 3.78
C LEU A 101 -2.28 -6.31 2.58
N THR A 102 -2.55 -7.47 2.04
CA THR A 102 -1.78 -8.03 0.92
C THR A 102 -2.71 -8.44 -0.20
N ARG A 103 -2.31 -8.17 -1.42
CA ARG A 103 -3.00 -8.66 -2.61
C ARG A 103 -2.03 -8.90 -3.76
N GLN A 104 -2.39 -9.82 -4.64
CA GLN A 104 -1.71 -9.97 -5.91
C GLN A 104 -2.04 -8.79 -6.82
N LEU A 105 -1.03 -8.25 -7.47
CA LEU A 105 -1.21 -7.19 -8.46
C LEU A 105 -1.68 -7.77 -9.79
N PRO A 106 -2.59 -7.07 -10.50
CA PRO A 106 -2.93 -7.45 -11.87
C PRO A 106 -1.71 -7.49 -12.78
N ALA A 107 -1.73 -8.36 -13.80
CA ALA A 107 -0.62 -8.49 -14.76
C ALA A 107 -0.35 -7.20 -15.55
N THR A 108 -1.30 -6.28 -15.61
CA THR A 108 -1.16 -4.98 -16.26
C THR A 108 -0.33 -3.97 -15.45
N VAL A 109 -0.07 -4.26 -14.19
CA VAL A 109 0.75 -3.39 -13.33
C VAL A 109 2.21 -3.58 -13.67
N THR A 110 2.87 -2.49 -14.03
CA THR A 110 4.30 -2.48 -14.37
C THR A 110 5.12 -1.52 -13.52
N ARG A 111 4.46 -0.81 -12.60
CA ARG A 111 5.13 0.17 -11.74
C ARG A 111 4.33 0.36 -10.45
N CYS A 112 5.04 0.44 -9.34
CA CYS A 112 4.50 0.92 -8.08
C CYS A 112 5.25 2.17 -7.63
N GLU A 113 4.55 3.07 -6.95
CA GLU A 113 5.13 4.27 -6.35
C GLU A 113 4.53 4.51 -4.98
N ALA A 114 5.37 4.87 -4.03
CA ALA A 114 4.95 5.41 -2.74
C ALA A 114 5.55 6.79 -2.55
N VAL A 115 4.71 7.77 -2.26
CA VAL A 115 5.12 9.15 -2.04
C VAL A 115 5.00 9.47 -0.56
N TYR A 116 6.09 9.97 0.01
CA TYR A 116 6.21 10.32 1.42
C TYR A 116 6.43 11.82 1.57
N GLU A 117 5.86 12.37 2.63
CA GLU A 117 6.09 13.75 3.02
C GLU A 117 7.05 13.80 4.21
N LYS A 118 8.11 14.59 4.09
CA LYS A 118 8.96 14.97 5.22
C LYS A 118 8.17 15.96 6.07
N GLY A 119 7.22 15.50 6.79
CA GLY A 119 6.42 16.37 7.62
C GLY A 119 6.65 16.07 9.07
N ILE A 120 6.25 16.99 9.87
CA ILE A 120 6.11 17.00 11.31
C ILE A 120 6.40 15.64 11.93
N HIS A 121 7.64 15.45 12.33
CA HIS A 121 8.05 14.26 13.05
C HIS A 121 7.45 14.31 14.45
N PHE A 122 6.43 13.54 14.68
CA PHE A 122 6.20 13.10 16.04
C PHE A 122 7.40 12.24 16.42
N VAL A 123 7.95 12.46 17.59
CA VAL A 123 9.10 11.73 18.11
C VAL A 123 8.88 10.22 17.91
N GLY A 124 9.71 9.59 17.05
CA GLY A 124 9.60 8.19 16.68
C GLY A 124 8.67 7.88 15.52
N GLY A 125 8.18 8.89 14.79
CA GLY A 125 7.26 8.70 13.68
C GLY A 125 7.93 8.30 12.38
N ASP A 126 7.32 7.33 11.69
CA ASP A 126 7.63 7.01 10.30
C ASP A 126 7.27 8.21 9.41
N PRO A 127 7.91 8.35 8.23
CA PRO A 127 7.49 9.37 7.27
C PRO A 127 6.02 9.20 6.92
N VAL A 128 5.32 10.31 6.75
CA VAL A 128 3.89 10.28 6.41
C VAL A 128 3.73 9.91 4.94
N VAL A 129 2.96 8.85 4.68
CA VAL A 129 2.62 8.45 3.32
C VAL A 129 1.56 9.40 2.77
N ARG A 130 1.86 10.02 1.65
CA ARG A 130 0.90 10.89 0.93
C ARG A 130 0.05 10.11 -0.03
N SER A 131 0.64 9.18 -0.75
CA SER A 131 -0.06 8.36 -1.73
C SER A 131 0.72 7.09 -2.07
N THR A 132 -0.02 6.09 -2.51
CA THR A 132 0.54 4.89 -3.12
C THR A 132 -0.23 4.60 -4.39
N ALA A 133 0.45 4.12 -5.42
CA ALA A 133 -0.18 3.72 -6.66
C ALA A 133 0.63 2.62 -7.34
N CYS A 134 -0.04 1.57 -7.76
CA CYS A 134 0.52 0.54 -8.62
C CYS A 134 -0.34 0.45 -9.88
N GLY A 135 0.26 0.63 -11.03
CA GLY A 135 -0.46 0.65 -12.29
C GLY A 135 0.46 0.45 -13.49
N PRO A 136 -0.06 0.57 -14.72
CA PRO A 136 0.79 0.58 -15.88
C PRO A 136 1.68 1.82 -15.89
N ALA A 137 2.95 1.63 -16.26
CA ALA A 137 3.84 2.75 -16.53
C ALA A 137 3.39 3.48 -17.79
N ASP A 138 3.43 4.80 -17.77
CA ASP A 138 3.12 5.64 -18.93
C ASP A 138 4.21 5.50 -20.03
#